data_cec9d4c36a8e5ee48464a9744c8a28ba
#
_entry.id   cec9d4c36a8e5ee48464a9744c8a28ba
#
_cell.length_a   1.000
_cell.length_b   1.000
_cell.length_c   1.000
_cell.angle_alpha   90.00
_cell.angle_beta   90.00
_cell.angle_gamma   90.00
#
_symmetry.space_group_name_H-M   'P 1'
#
loop_
_entity.id
_entity.type
_entity.pdbx_description
1 polymer ?
#
loop_
_entity_poly.entity_id
_entity_poly.type
_entity_poly.pdbx_seq_one_letter_code
_entity_poly.pdbx_strand_id
1 'polypeptide(L)'
;TADVPMQNLLFGRAIQPPVRNARIAKLDTTGVSDTKGFVKLVQQDEFVGVVCKTPSAVDAAMAKISVTWDLQQPINQQEIDRLVDVDAEMALGDLEHILLDEAHRKDVDWAIDLRFDVQTQTHAAQEPRAAIARFNDVDNEGETDHGLEIWTGTQDPFGIKRFAAMDTGLSEDDVVVYPQRLGGGFGGREHYEVERDAVRLARAVKQTVKVQWTRQDEFTASRSRPASAHRLRIATDDAGNLSDWWYGYVTGHVVFARERLPGWLLPVARMAEDMGVVKGALSPYSAPHQRVEYKDVDLPIDLGVWRSLNGAPAIFAIESAMDELAQQKNIDPVDFKITQMNGGHPRLKNCLQRVAALSAKTPLPEGAGYGRGFACGIYDKRCYVAVSADIHIDHETQKIKVLHMTCAQDVGMAVNPGQLRAQIESNLAWSVGMALLERFEVGDNAIQSANCDNYSIVRMADMPSLDIEIVDQPNIPPAGAGEVALVAGPPAIANAIRAASGFRALSLPISFEDVV
;
A
#
# COMPACT_ATOMS: atom_id res chain seq x y z
N THR A 1 0.11 11.45 -18.30
CA THR A 1 -1.20 11.99 -18.79
C THR A 1 -1.20 13.51 -18.82
N ALA A 2 -0.53 14.14 -17.87
CA ALA A 2 -0.45 15.61 -17.82
C ALA A 2 0.06 16.26 -19.13
N ASP A 3 0.90 15.55 -19.87
CA ASP A 3 1.59 16.06 -21.07
C ASP A 3 0.90 15.68 -22.39
N VAL A 4 -0.29 15.06 -22.36
CA VAL A 4 -1.02 14.72 -23.59
C VAL A 4 -1.47 16.02 -24.29
N PRO A 5 -0.98 16.28 -25.52
CA PRO A 5 -1.37 17.49 -26.26
C PRO A 5 -2.77 17.29 -26.85
N MET A 6 -3.66 18.25 -26.62
CA MET A 6 -4.99 18.31 -27.23
C MET A 6 -5.36 19.75 -27.63
N GLN A 7 -6.09 19.88 -28.73
CA GLN A 7 -6.64 21.16 -29.13
C GLN A 7 -7.94 21.48 -28.38
N ASN A 8 -8.23 22.74 -28.17
CA ASN A 8 -9.45 23.25 -27.52
C ASN A 8 -9.68 22.67 -26.12
N LEU A 9 -8.60 22.43 -25.38
CA LEU A 9 -8.63 21.85 -24.05
C LEU A 9 -9.06 22.88 -23.01
N LEU A 10 -10.05 22.52 -22.19
CA LEU A 10 -10.39 23.20 -20.94
C LEU A 10 -9.74 22.50 -19.77
N PHE A 11 -9.61 23.20 -18.66
CA PHE A 11 -9.00 22.70 -17.43
C PHE A 11 -10.02 22.74 -16.30
N GLY A 12 -10.06 21.68 -15.50
CA GLY A 12 -10.98 21.58 -14.39
C GLY A 12 -10.32 21.06 -13.13
N ARG A 13 -10.98 21.32 -12.00
CA ARG A 13 -10.68 20.70 -10.71
C ARG A 13 -11.96 20.56 -9.90
N ALA A 14 -12.12 19.42 -9.25
CA ALA A 14 -13.15 19.18 -8.25
C ALA A 14 -12.64 19.45 -6.84
N ILE A 15 -13.54 19.84 -5.95
CA ILE A 15 -13.26 19.92 -4.51
C ILE A 15 -13.34 18.50 -3.96
N GLN A 16 -12.29 18.11 -3.25
CA GLN A 16 -12.23 16.81 -2.59
C GLN A 16 -12.70 16.92 -1.13
N PRO A 17 -13.49 15.97 -0.61
CA PRO A 17 -13.85 15.94 0.80
C PRO A 17 -12.62 15.65 1.66
N PRO A 18 -12.52 16.20 2.88
CA PRO A 18 -11.37 16.00 3.77
C PRO A 18 -11.27 14.58 4.31
N VAL A 19 -12.39 13.86 4.34
CA VAL A 19 -12.51 12.46 4.80
C VAL A 19 -13.71 11.81 4.14
N ARG A 20 -13.73 10.49 4.17
CA ARG A 20 -14.84 9.67 3.67
C ARG A 20 -16.17 10.07 4.34
N ASN A 21 -17.24 10.12 3.54
CA ASN A 21 -18.60 10.46 3.98
C ASN A 21 -18.81 11.90 4.50
N ALA A 22 -17.85 12.81 4.36
CA ALA A 22 -18.08 14.22 4.59
C ALA A 22 -19.13 14.76 3.61
N ARG A 23 -20.07 15.57 4.08
CA ARG A 23 -21.12 16.21 3.29
C ARG A 23 -20.96 17.72 3.29
N ILE A 24 -21.39 18.37 2.23
CA ILE A 24 -21.34 19.82 2.14
C ILE A 24 -22.44 20.42 3.01
N ALA A 25 -22.07 21.00 4.16
CA ALA A 25 -23.01 21.74 5.01
C ALA A 25 -23.25 23.17 4.48
N LYS A 26 -22.20 23.82 3.97
CA LYS A 26 -22.28 25.15 3.39
C LYS A 26 -21.27 25.29 2.27
N LEU A 27 -21.69 25.89 1.17
CA LEU A 27 -20.85 26.21 0.02
C LEU A 27 -20.92 27.71 -0.27
N ASP A 28 -19.77 28.38 -0.31
CA ASP A 28 -19.66 29.76 -0.77
C ASP A 28 -18.82 29.79 -2.05
N THR A 29 -19.42 30.29 -3.10
CA THR A 29 -18.83 30.42 -4.45
C THR A 29 -18.78 31.88 -4.91
N THR A 30 -18.89 32.83 -3.98
CA THR A 30 -18.92 34.25 -4.28
C THR A 30 -17.66 34.69 -5.02
N GLY A 31 -17.86 35.34 -6.17
CA GLY A 31 -16.77 35.86 -7.00
C GLY A 31 -16.01 34.81 -7.84
N VAL A 32 -16.42 33.56 -7.84
CA VAL A 32 -15.81 32.52 -8.69
C VAL A 32 -15.99 32.86 -10.17
N SER A 33 -17.20 33.29 -10.56
CA SER A 33 -17.52 33.71 -11.95
C SER A 33 -16.73 34.92 -12.45
N ASP A 34 -16.19 35.74 -11.54
CA ASP A 34 -15.41 36.92 -11.88
C ASP A 34 -13.95 36.58 -12.22
N THR A 35 -13.58 35.30 -12.12
CA THR A 35 -12.23 34.86 -12.44
C THR A 35 -11.98 34.91 -13.94
N LYS A 36 -10.92 35.60 -14.35
CA LYS A 36 -10.55 35.70 -15.75
C LYS A 36 -10.29 34.30 -16.34
N GLY A 37 -11.05 33.96 -17.40
CA GLY A 37 -10.96 32.62 -18.01
C GLY A 37 -11.87 31.57 -17.38
N PHE A 38 -12.73 31.94 -16.44
CA PHE A 38 -13.79 31.08 -15.93
C PHE A 38 -14.74 30.65 -17.06
N VAL A 39 -15.18 29.39 -17.02
CA VAL A 39 -16.13 28.82 -17.98
C VAL A 39 -17.40 28.39 -17.26
N LYS A 40 -17.26 27.54 -16.23
CA LYS A 40 -18.43 27.00 -15.51
C LYS A 40 -18.07 26.53 -14.09
N LEU A 41 -18.98 26.78 -13.17
CA LEU A 41 -19.06 26.08 -11.89
C LEU A 41 -20.06 24.92 -12.06
N VAL A 42 -19.65 23.71 -11.68
CA VAL A 42 -20.48 22.51 -11.71
C VAL A 42 -20.76 22.10 -10.27
N GLN A 43 -22.04 21.99 -9.95
CA GLN A 43 -22.51 21.49 -8.64
C GLN A 43 -23.58 20.43 -8.91
N GLN A 44 -23.34 19.21 -8.42
CA GLN A 44 -24.26 18.07 -8.52
C GLN A 44 -24.14 17.27 -7.23
N ASP A 45 -25.16 17.30 -6.39
CA ASP A 45 -25.12 16.72 -5.06
C ASP A 45 -23.86 17.17 -4.27
N GLU A 46 -23.03 16.24 -3.83
CA GLU A 46 -21.78 16.53 -3.11
C GLU A 46 -20.59 16.85 -4.07
N PHE A 47 -20.78 16.77 -5.37
CA PHE A 47 -19.74 17.09 -6.35
C PHE A 47 -19.75 18.58 -6.66
N VAL A 48 -18.64 19.25 -6.40
CA VAL A 48 -18.41 20.66 -6.78
C VAL A 48 -17.10 20.77 -7.52
N GLY A 49 -17.11 21.41 -8.69
CA GLY A 49 -15.91 21.63 -9.46
C GLY A 49 -16.00 22.84 -10.39
N VAL A 50 -14.86 23.34 -10.81
CA VAL A 50 -14.73 24.47 -11.73
C VAL A 50 -14.10 24.04 -13.04
N VAL A 51 -14.52 24.70 -14.13
CA VAL A 51 -13.90 24.58 -15.44
C VAL A 51 -13.47 25.96 -15.89
N CYS A 52 -12.21 26.09 -16.35
CA CYS A 52 -11.59 27.30 -16.80
C CYS A 52 -10.79 27.08 -18.10
N LYS A 53 -10.38 28.20 -18.75
CA LYS A 53 -9.58 28.18 -20.00
C LYS A 53 -8.10 27.85 -19.76
N THR A 54 -7.58 28.02 -18.54
CA THR A 54 -6.17 27.79 -18.20
C THR A 54 -6.02 27.18 -16.81
N PRO A 55 -4.93 26.44 -16.52
CA PRO A 55 -4.67 25.92 -15.18
C PRO A 55 -4.63 27.00 -14.10
N SER A 56 -3.98 28.14 -14.38
CA SER A 56 -3.90 29.25 -13.43
C SER A 56 -5.26 29.90 -13.14
N ALA A 57 -6.18 29.87 -14.09
CA ALA A 57 -7.55 30.32 -13.85
C ALA A 57 -8.32 29.33 -12.98
N VAL A 58 -8.03 28.02 -13.08
CA VAL A 58 -8.58 27.02 -12.16
C VAL A 58 -8.10 27.30 -10.72
N ASP A 59 -6.81 27.51 -10.51
CA ASP A 59 -6.27 27.81 -9.18
C ASP A 59 -6.90 29.08 -8.59
N ALA A 60 -7.03 30.14 -9.40
CA ALA A 60 -7.65 31.39 -8.98
C ALA A 60 -9.15 31.26 -8.67
N ALA A 61 -9.86 30.39 -9.37
CA ALA A 61 -11.27 30.11 -9.13
C ALA A 61 -11.45 29.25 -7.88
N MET A 62 -10.65 28.19 -7.71
CA MET A 62 -10.66 27.31 -6.54
C MET A 62 -10.37 28.08 -5.24
N ALA A 63 -9.43 29.02 -5.27
CA ALA A 63 -9.10 29.87 -4.10
C ALA A 63 -10.25 30.76 -3.60
N LYS A 64 -11.32 30.92 -4.38
CA LYS A 64 -12.51 31.68 -4.01
C LYS A 64 -13.65 30.82 -3.47
N ILE A 65 -13.49 29.51 -3.53
CA ILE A 65 -14.51 28.58 -3.03
C ILE A 65 -14.21 28.24 -1.58
N SER A 66 -15.22 28.35 -0.74
CA SER A 66 -15.13 27.92 0.65
C SER A 66 -16.22 26.88 0.92
N VAL A 67 -15.82 25.76 1.54
CA VAL A 67 -16.73 24.68 1.92
C VAL A 67 -16.68 24.46 3.41
N THR A 68 -17.85 24.44 4.04
CA THR A 68 -17.99 23.90 5.40
C THR A 68 -18.51 22.48 5.29
N TRP A 69 -17.78 21.53 5.86
CA TRP A 69 -18.15 20.13 5.82
C TRP A 69 -18.93 19.71 7.07
N ASP A 70 -19.94 18.89 6.87
CA ASP A 70 -20.59 18.13 7.93
C ASP A 70 -19.97 16.74 7.97
N LEU A 71 -19.33 16.43 9.08
CA LEU A 71 -18.65 15.17 9.32
C LEU A 71 -19.58 14.29 10.14
N GLN A 72 -19.99 13.17 9.57
CA GLN A 72 -20.91 12.23 10.23
C GLN A 72 -20.33 11.64 11.52
N GLN A 73 -19.01 11.52 11.59
CA GLN A 73 -18.27 11.05 12.77
C GLN A 73 -16.91 11.78 12.86
N PRO A 74 -16.45 12.12 14.06
CA PRO A 74 -15.09 12.60 14.27
C PRO A 74 -14.08 11.54 13.79
N ILE A 75 -13.00 11.99 13.16
CA ILE A 75 -11.93 11.11 12.71
C ILE A 75 -10.59 11.58 13.26
N ASN A 76 -9.88 10.66 13.89
CA ASN A 76 -8.53 10.84 14.39
C ASN A 76 -7.79 9.50 14.40
N GLN A 77 -6.49 9.53 14.65
CA GLN A 77 -5.66 8.34 14.69
C GLN A 77 -6.14 7.33 15.76
N GLN A 78 -6.56 7.80 16.93
CA GLN A 78 -7.01 6.92 18.03
C GLN A 78 -8.24 6.09 17.62
N GLU A 79 -9.14 6.64 16.82
CA GLU A 79 -10.30 5.90 16.32
C GLU A 79 -9.88 4.82 15.31
N ILE A 80 -8.90 5.11 14.45
CA ILE A 80 -8.34 4.10 13.53
C ILE A 80 -7.69 2.97 14.34
N ASP A 81 -6.84 3.30 15.31
CA ASP A 81 -6.13 2.34 16.15
C ASP A 81 -7.12 1.46 16.94
N ARG A 82 -8.21 2.06 17.45
CA ARG A 82 -9.29 1.33 18.15
C ARG A 82 -10.02 0.34 17.24
N LEU A 83 -10.24 0.72 15.97
CA LEU A 83 -10.94 -0.13 15.01
C LEU A 83 -10.11 -1.33 14.54
N VAL A 84 -8.79 -1.21 14.54
CA VAL A 84 -7.89 -2.32 14.16
C VAL A 84 -7.27 -3.03 15.37
N ASP A 85 -7.81 -2.84 16.57
CA ASP A 85 -7.26 -3.45 17.79
C ASP A 85 -7.50 -4.96 17.85
N VAL A 86 -6.48 -5.73 17.50
CA VAL A 86 -6.52 -7.20 17.49
C VAL A 86 -6.76 -7.79 18.88
N ASP A 87 -6.22 -7.19 19.94
CA ASP A 87 -6.37 -7.71 21.31
C ASP A 87 -7.79 -7.49 21.83
N ALA A 88 -8.40 -6.36 21.48
CA ALA A 88 -9.80 -6.10 21.82
C ALA A 88 -10.75 -7.09 21.11
N GLU A 89 -10.51 -7.37 19.83
CA GLU A 89 -11.31 -8.34 19.08
C GLU A 89 -11.12 -9.77 19.60
N MET A 90 -9.90 -10.18 19.90
CA MET A 90 -9.61 -11.49 20.51
C MET A 90 -10.26 -11.69 21.87
N ALA A 91 -10.43 -10.61 22.64
CA ALA A 91 -11.12 -10.68 23.93
C ALA A 91 -12.62 -11.00 23.79
N LEU A 92 -13.20 -10.81 22.60
CA LEU A 92 -14.58 -11.15 22.28
C LEU A 92 -14.74 -12.61 21.81
N GLY A 93 -13.66 -13.27 21.41
CA GLY A 93 -13.65 -14.65 20.91
C GLY A 93 -12.75 -14.86 19.71
N ASP A 94 -13.05 -15.89 18.92
CA ASP A 94 -12.38 -16.12 17.63
C ASP A 94 -12.65 -14.97 16.65
N LEU A 95 -11.67 -14.65 15.80
CA LEU A 95 -11.87 -13.63 14.78
C LEU A 95 -12.85 -14.11 13.69
N GLU A 96 -13.38 -13.16 12.91
CA GLU A 96 -14.51 -13.40 11.99
C GLU A 96 -14.23 -14.46 10.92
N HIS A 97 -12.98 -14.51 10.41
CA HIS A 97 -12.57 -15.37 9.32
C HIS A 97 -11.41 -16.28 9.71
N ILE A 98 -11.55 -17.57 9.46
CA ILE A 98 -10.50 -18.58 9.69
C ILE A 98 -9.90 -18.96 8.35
N LEU A 99 -8.60 -18.67 8.15
CA LEU A 99 -7.85 -19.03 6.94
C LEU A 99 -7.23 -20.43 7.03
N LEU A 100 -6.84 -20.83 8.24
CA LEU A 100 -6.21 -22.12 8.52
C LEU A 100 -6.57 -22.55 9.94
N ASP A 101 -6.96 -23.81 10.11
CA ASP A 101 -7.09 -24.46 11.41
C ASP A 101 -6.66 -25.92 11.29
N GLU A 102 -5.45 -26.21 11.74
CA GLU A 102 -4.88 -27.56 11.77
C GLU A 102 -4.66 -27.99 13.22
N ALA A 103 -5.63 -28.68 13.79
CA ALA A 103 -5.58 -29.26 15.12
C ALA A 103 -5.14 -28.26 16.22
N HIS A 104 -5.61 -27.00 16.13
CA HIS A 104 -5.26 -25.91 17.05
C HIS A 104 -5.51 -26.30 18.51
N ARG A 105 -4.58 -25.92 19.39
CA ARG A 105 -4.65 -26.12 20.85
C ARG A 105 -4.85 -24.78 21.55
N LYS A 106 -5.70 -24.75 22.58
CA LYS A 106 -6.00 -23.51 23.34
C LYS A 106 -5.05 -23.29 24.52
N ASP A 107 -4.72 -24.35 25.23
CA ASP A 107 -3.86 -24.29 26.43
C ASP A 107 -2.42 -24.60 26.03
N VAL A 108 -1.68 -23.59 25.63
CA VAL A 108 -0.30 -23.68 25.15
C VAL A 108 0.57 -22.68 25.92
N ASP A 109 1.74 -23.12 26.34
CA ASP A 109 2.78 -22.25 26.89
C ASP A 109 3.55 -21.62 25.74
N TRP A 110 3.28 -20.34 25.48
CA TRP A 110 3.80 -19.61 24.33
C TRP A 110 5.20 -19.08 24.60
N ALA A 111 6.18 -19.52 23.81
CA ALA A 111 7.53 -18.96 23.83
C ALA A 111 7.58 -17.53 23.24
N ILE A 112 6.74 -17.27 22.25
CA ILE A 112 6.50 -15.94 21.66
C ILE A 112 5.01 -15.62 21.81
N ASP A 113 4.71 -14.42 22.29
CA ASP A 113 3.38 -13.81 22.27
C ASP A 113 3.55 -12.31 22.05
N LEU A 114 3.54 -11.87 20.78
CA LEU A 114 3.87 -10.52 20.38
C LEU A 114 2.75 -9.89 19.55
N ARG A 115 2.51 -8.59 19.78
CA ARG A 115 1.65 -7.76 18.97
C ARG A 115 2.49 -6.86 18.09
N PHE A 116 2.08 -6.72 16.83
CA PHE A 116 2.71 -5.85 15.84
C PHE A 116 1.67 -4.91 15.24
N ASP A 117 2.00 -3.63 15.19
CA ASP A 117 1.12 -2.60 14.64
C ASP A 117 1.78 -1.96 13.41
N VAL A 118 1.02 -1.87 12.31
CA VAL A 118 1.48 -1.23 11.07
C VAL A 118 0.46 -0.19 10.65
N GLN A 119 0.89 1.05 10.57
CA GLN A 119 0.01 2.16 10.26
C GLN A 119 -0.40 2.22 8.79
N THR A 120 -1.40 3.04 8.50
CA THR A 120 -1.85 3.41 7.16
C THR A 120 -0.69 3.95 6.32
N GLN A 121 -0.68 3.65 5.01
CA GLN A 121 0.28 4.22 4.05
C GLN A 121 -0.39 4.70 2.78
N THR A 122 0.06 5.85 2.27
CA THR A 122 -0.36 6.38 0.98
C THR A 122 0.66 6.07 -0.13
N HIS A 123 0.25 6.22 -1.39
CA HIS A 123 1.07 5.87 -2.55
C HIS A 123 2.21 6.84 -2.82
N ALA A 124 2.08 8.10 -2.46
CA ALA A 124 3.06 9.16 -2.66
C ALA A 124 3.71 9.17 -4.07
N ALA A 125 2.93 8.84 -5.11
CA ALA A 125 3.42 8.77 -6.48
C ALA A 125 4.00 10.13 -6.93
N GLN A 126 5.15 10.12 -7.63
CA GLN A 126 5.84 11.37 -8.01
C GLN A 126 5.02 12.23 -8.97
N GLU A 127 4.33 11.62 -9.92
CA GLU A 127 3.36 12.31 -10.77
C GLU A 127 1.99 12.33 -10.10
N PRO A 128 1.41 13.49 -9.76
CA PRO A 128 -0.01 13.57 -9.39
C PRO A 128 -0.88 13.10 -10.55
N ARG A 129 -1.97 12.38 -10.23
CA ARG A 129 -2.83 11.81 -11.28
C ARG A 129 -3.52 12.87 -12.09
N ALA A 130 -3.76 12.55 -13.37
CA ALA A 130 -4.48 13.40 -14.30
C ALA A 130 -5.31 12.57 -15.26
N ALA A 131 -6.45 13.11 -15.70
CA ALA A 131 -7.28 12.52 -16.72
C ALA A 131 -7.80 13.60 -17.69
N ILE A 132 -8.06 13.19 -18.92
CA ILE A 132 -8.76 13.99 -19.92
C ILE A 132 -10.00 13.22 -20.33
N ALA A 133 -11.13 13.89 -20.37
CA ALA A 133 -12.39 13.31 -20.83
C ALA A 133 -13.01 14.15 -21.96
N ARG A 134 -13.61 13.47 -22.92
CA ARG A 134 -14.33 14.05 -24.05
C ARG A 134 -15.59 13.24 -24.32
N PHE A 135 -16.74 13.91 -24.42
CA PHE A 135 -17.94 13.34 -24.99
C PHE A 135 -18.03 13.67 -26.47
N ASN A 136 -18.32 12.69 -27.29
CA ASN A 136 -18.58 12.83 -28.68
C ASN A 136 -20.10 13.06 -28.87
N ASP A 137 -20.49 14.09 -29.60
CA ASP A 137 -21.90 14.33 -29.93
C ASP A 137 -22.41 13.20 -30.83
N VAL A 138 -23.46 12.51 -30.38
CA VAL A 138 -24.09 11.41 -31.10
C VAL A 138 -24.81 11.86 -32.37
N ASP A 139 -24.99 13.17 -32.54
CA ASP A 139 -25.82 13.79 -33.62
C ASP A 139 -25.05 14.20 -34.89
N ASN A 140 -23.75 13.97 -34.95
CA ASN A 140 -23.01 14.17 -36.20
C ASN A 140 -22.91 12.86 -36.96
N GLU A 141 -23.64 12.78 -38.04
CA GLU A 141 -23.73 11.66 -38.97
C GLU A 141 -22.35 11.03 -39.25
N GLY A 142 -22.05 9.92 -38.58
CA GLY A 142 -21.41 8.82 -39.30
C GLY A 142 -19.98 8.48 -38.98
N GLU A 143 -19.22 9.01 -38.01
CA GLU A 143 -17.81 8.58 -37.90
C GLU A 143 -17.21 8.41 -36.49
N THR A 144 -17.95 8.52 -35.39
CA THR A 144 -17.39 8.21 -34.05
C THR A 144 -18.32 7.30 -33.28
N ASP A 145 -17.95 6.04 -33.21
CA ASP A 145 -18.72 4.96 -32.56
C ASP A 145 -18.68 5.01 -31.02
N HIS A 146 -18.07 6.04 -30.40
CA HIS A 146 -17.84 6.06 -28.95
C HIS A 146 -18.37 7.34 -28.31
N GLY A 147 -19.31 7.18 -27.37
CA GLY A 147 -19.92 8.28 -26.64
C GLY A 147 -18.96 9.01 -25.68
N LEU A 148 -17.96 8.31 -25.11
CA LEU A 148 -17.00 8.85 -24.15
C LEU A 148 -15.58 8.35 -24.41
N GLU A 149 -14.64 9.28 -24.47
CA GLU A 149 -13.22 8.98 -24.57
C GLU A 149 -12.48 9.52 -23.34
N ILE A 150 -11.59 8.69 -22.75
CA ILE A 150 -10.81 9.01 -21.56
C ILE A 150 -9.32 8.73 -21.82
N TRP A 151 -8.46 9.71 -21.61
CA TRP A 151 -7.00 9.54 -21.60
C TRP A 151 -6.53 9.63 -20.15
N THR A 152 -5.93 8.58 -19.64
CA THR A 152 -5.49 8.53 -18.25
C THR A 152 -4.30 7.58 -18.01
N GLY A 153 -3.47 7.91 -17.04
CA GLY A 153 -2.42 7.03 -16.53
C GLY A 153 -3.03 6.05 -15.52
N THR A 154 -3.47 4.90 -15.97
CA THR A 154 -4.14 3.89 -15.16
C THR A 154 -3.42 2.54 -15.18
N GLN A 155 -3.57 1.76 -14.09
CA GLN A 155 -3.16 0.36 -13.98
C GLN A 155 -4.30 -0.60 -14.40
N ASP A 156 -5.56 -0.13 -14.43
CA ASP A 156 -6.74 -0.91 -14.81
C ASP A 156 -7.62 -0.16 -15.83
N PRO A 157 -7.25 -0.14 -17.12
CA PRO A 157 -8.03 0.56 -18.14
C PRO A 157 -9.42 -0.05 -18.34
N PHE A 158 -9.59 -1.35 -18.11
CA PHE A 158 -10.88 -2.02 -18.23
C PHE A 158 -11.81 -1.69 -17.06
N GLY A 159 -11.27 -1.59 -15.84
CA GLY A 159 -12.01 -1.12 -14.67
C GLY A 159 -12.47 0.33 -14.87
N ILE A 160 -11.58 1.22 -15.31
CA ILE A 160 -11.94 2.61 -15.64
C ILE A 160 -13.07 2.67 -16.68
N LYS A 161 -12.98 1.89 -17.75
CA LYS A 161 -14.03 1.79 -18.78
C LYS A 161 -15.38 1.43 -18.17
N ARG A 162 -15.44 0.36 -17.38
CA ARG A 162 -16.65 -0.13 -16.72
C ARG A 162 -17.25 0.89 -15.76
N PHE A 163 -16.42 1.48 -14.89
CA PHE A 163 -16.89 2.48 -13.94
C PHE A 163 -17.39 3.77 -14.62
N ALA A 164 -16.72 4.19 -15.68
CA ALA A 164 -17.16 5.34 -16.48
C ALA A 164 -18.51 5.07 -17.17
N ALA A 165 -18.70 3.87 -17.72
CA ALA A 165 -19.98 3.45 -18.29
C ALA A 165 -21.10 3.47 -17.24
N MET A 166 -20.85 2.93 -16.04
CA MET A 166 -21.81 2.95 -14.93
C MET A 166 -22.14 4.38 -14.45
N ASP A 167 -21.15 5.25 -14.28
CA ASP A 167 -21.32 6.64 -13.82
C ASP A 167 -22.08 7.51 -14.84
N THR A 168 -21.93 7.21 -16.12
CA THR A 168 -22.55 7.99 -17.21
C THR A 168 -23.86 7.42 -17.72
N GLY A 169 -24.13 6.14 -17.46
CA GLY A 169 -25.28 5.39 -18.03
C GLY A 169 -25.06 4.96 -19.47
N LEU A 170 -23.83 5.07 -19.99
CA LEU A 170 -23.45 4.58 -21.32
C LEU A 170 -23.25 3.07 -21.32
N SER A 171 -23.32 2.45 -22.51
CA SER A 171 -22.82 1.10 -22.71
C SER A 171 -21.29 1.08 -22.58
N GLU A 172 -20.70 -0.03 -22.11
CA GLU A 172 -19.23 -0.16 -22.13
C GLU A 172 -18.66 -0.02 -23.55
N ASP A 173 -19.41 -0.41 -24.58
CA ASP A 173 -18.98 -0.29 -25.99
C ASP A 173 -18.87 1.16 -26.45
N ASP A 174 -19.62 2.07 -25.81
CA ASP A 174 -19.59 3.51 -26.08
C ASP A 174 -18.50 4.27 -25.26
N VAL A 175 -17.67 3.56 -24.50
CA VAL A 175 -16.58 4.13 -23.73
C VAL A 175 -15.24 3.62 -24.21
N VAL A 176 -14.31 4.53 -24.54
CA VAL A 176 -12.92 4.20 -24.90
C VAL A 176 -11.96 4.80 -23.90
N VAL A 177 -11.08 3.97 -23.35
CA VAL A 177 -9.99 4.40 -22.47
C VAL A 177 -8.66 4.26 -23.20
N TYR A 178 -7.91 5.35 -23.29
CA TYR A 178 -6.56 5.42 -23.84
C TYR A 178 -5.54 5.44 -22.70
N PRO A 179 -4.94 4.29 -22.31
CA PRO A 179 -3.96 4.23 -21.24
C PRO A 179 -2.73 5.06 -21.61
N GLN A 180 -2.31 5.91 -20.70
CA GLN A 180 -1.12 6.74 -20.85
C GLN A 180 0.00 6.21 -19.92
N ARG A 181 1.26 6.56 -20.23
CA ARG A 181 2.36 6.34 -19.29
C ARG A 181 2.09 7.12 -18.01
N LEU A 182 2.45 6.51 -16.87
CA LEU A 182 2.24 7.09 -15.55
C LEU A 182 3.55 7.17 -14.78
N GLY A 183 3.72 8.21 -13.99
CA GLY A 183 4.88 8.49 -13.14
C GLY A 183 4.71 7.91 -11.73
N GLY A 184 4.40 6.60 -11.66
CA GLY A 184 4.13 5.84 -10.44
C GLY A 184 2.65 5.53 -10.27
N GLY A 185 2.35 4.31 -9.84
CA GLY A 185 0.99 3.84 -9.58
C GLY A 185 0.87 3.16 -8.22
N PHE A 186 1.69 2.12 -7.99
CA PHE A 186 1.82 1.38 -6.73
C PHE A 186 0.50 0.80 -6.17
N GLY A 187 -0.51 0.62 -7.05
CA GLY A 187 -1.89 0.24 -6.71
C GLY A 187 -2.88 1.41 -6.76
N GLY A 188 -2.45 2.64 -6.51
CA GLY A 188 -3.33 3.81 -6.45
C GLY A 188 -4.01 4.18 -7.77
N ARG A 189 -3.46 3.73 -8.91
CA ARG A 189 -4.01 4.03 -10.23
C ARG A 189 -4.95 2.94 -10.77
N GLU A 190 -5.51 2.10 -9.89
CA GLU A 190 -6.53 1.11 -10.21
C GLU A 190 -7.96 1.63 -10.00
N HIS A 191 -8.13 2.83 -9.44
CA HIS A 191 -9.41 3.39 -9.05
C HIS A 191 -9.86 4.51 -9.99
N TYR A 192 -11.19 4.61 -10.19
CA TYR A 192 -11.87 5.63 -10.98
C TYR A 192 -12.14 6.86 -10.09
N GLU A 193 -11.20 7.76 -10.03
CA GLU A 193 -11.24 8.95 -9.15
C GLU A 193 -11.06 10.24 -9.97
N VAL A 194 -9.84 10.57 -10.39
CA VAL A 194 -9.57 11.74 -11.22
C VAL A 194 -10.29 11.66 -12.58
N GLU A 195 -10.49 10.44 -13.08
CA GLU A 195 -11.25 10.19 -14.30
C GLU A 195 -12.72 10.58 -14.10
N ARG A 196 -13.32 10.24 -12.96
CA ARG A 196 -14.69 10.65 -12.59
C ARG A 196 -14.84 12.15 -12.58
N ASP A 197 -13.88 12.87 -12.00
CA ASP A 197 -13.87 14.33 -11.99
C ASP A 197 -13.83 14.89 -13.43
N ALA A 198 -12.93 14.37 -14.27
CA ALA A 198 -12.81 14.79 -15.66
C ALA A 198 -14.08 14.50 -16.47
N VAL A 199 -14.67 13.32 -16.31
CA VAL A 199 -15.91 12.90 -17.00
C VAL A 199 -17.08 13.79 -16.61
N ARG A 200 -17.29 14.04 -15.31
CA ARG A 200 -18.39 14.89 -14.83
C ARG A 200 -18.26 16.33 -15.32
N LEU A 201 -17.06 16.88 -15.27
CA LEU A 201 -16.80 18.24 -15.74
C LEU A 201 -16.95 18.35 -17.27
N ALA A 202 -16.42 17.39 -18.04
CA ALA A 202 -16.56 17.36 -19.49
C ALA A 202 -18.02 17.29 -19.94
N ARG A 203 -18.82 16.41 -19.27
CA ARG A 203 -20.26 16.28 -19.51
C ARG A 203 -21.00 17.60 -19.27
N ALA A 204 -20.65 18.28 -18.17
CA ALA A 204 -21.29 19.54 -17.79
C ALA A 204 -21.02 20.69 -18.76
N VAL A 205 -19.84 20.74 -19.40
CA VAL A 205 -19.48 21.80 -20.34
C VAL A 205 -19.61 21.39 -21.82
N LYS A 206 -19.83 20.11 -22.12
CA LYS A 206 -19.88 19.52 -23.47
C LYS A 206 -18.63 19.86 -24.29
N GLN A 207 -17.47 19.82 -23.65
CA GLN A 207 -16.16 20.07 -24.24
C GLN A 207 -15.11 19.18 -23.59
N THR A 208 -13.95 19.04 -24.22
CA THR A 208 -12.82 18.29 -23.67
C THR A 208 -12.28 18.99 -22.43
N VAL A 209 -12.24 18.27 -21.31
CA VAL A 209 -11.74 18.77 -20.03
C VAL A 209 -10.59 17.90 -19.53
N LYS A 210 -9.51 18.55 -19.12
CA LYS A 210 -8.41 17.95 -18.38
C LYS A 210 -8.53 18.31 -16.91
N VAL A 211 -8.49 17.30 -16.07
CA VAL A 211 -8.32 17.42 -14.62
C VAL A 211 -6.94 16.92 -14.24
N GLN A 212 -6.25 17.67 -13.43
CA GLN A 212 -5.02 17.25 -12.78
C GLN A 212 -5.14 17.55 -11.28
N TRP A 213 -4.95 16.52 -10.47
CA TRP A 213 -4.91 16.67 -9.03
C TRP A 213 -3.68 17.43 -8.58
N THR A 214 -3.77 18.14 -7.48
CA THR A 214 -2.62 18.71 -6.77
C THR A 214 -1.87 17.63 -6.01
N ARG A 215 -0.71 17.95 -5.48
CA ARG A 215 0.00 17.06 -4.56
C ARG A 215 -0.85 16.79 -3.31
N GLN A 216 -1.54 17.79 -2.80
CA GLN A 216 -2.44 17.64 -1.67
C GLN A 216 -3.57 16.66 -1.98
N ASP A 217 -4.26 16.81 -3.12
CA ASP A 217 -5.34 15.90 -3.53
C ASP A 217 -4.83 14.45 -3.63
N GLU A 218 -3.60 14.25 -4.14
CA GLU A 218 -2.98 12.92 -4.24
C GLU A 218 -2.77 12.25 -2.88
N PHE A 219 -2.56 13.02 -1.82
CA PHE A 219 -2.41 12.50 -0.46
C PHE A 219 -3.75 12.33 0.27
N THR A 220 -4.64 13.32 0.13
CA THR A 220 -5.84 13.41 0.97
C THR A 220 -7.08 12.81 0.34
N ALA A 221 -7.13 12.69 -0.99
CA ALA A 221 -8.28 12.17 -1.73
C ALA A 221 -8.02 10.83 -2.40
N SER A 222 -6.77 10.33 -2.42
CA SER A 222 -6.50 8.99 -2.92
C SER A 222 -6.69 7.93 -1.84
N ARG A 223 -6.86 6.70 -2.28
CA ARG A 223 -6.98 5.55 -1.39
C ARG A 223 -5.64 5.21 -0.76
N SER A 224 -5.69 4.65 0.44
CA SER A 224 -4.52 4.28 1.23
C SER A 224 -4.54 2.79 1.59
N ARG A 225 -3.37 2.19 1.83
CA ARG A 225 -3.30 0.88 2.46
C ARG A 225 -3.81 1.01 3.89
N PRO A 226 -4.73 0.16 4.35
CA PRO A 226 -5.23 0.19 5.71
C PRO A 226 -4.12 0.00 6.75
N ALA A 227 -4.35 0.57 7.93
CA ALA A 227 -3.65 0.16 9.14
C ALA A 227 -4.00 -1.29 9.49
N SER A 228 -3.10 -1.96 10.23
CA SER A 228 -3.31 -3.33 10.68
C SER A 228 -2.64 -3.61 12.01
N ALA A 229 -3.27 -4.43 12.83
CA ALA A 229 -2.68 -4.97 14.06
C ALA A 229 -2.66 -6.49 13.98
N HIS A 230 -1.54 -7.07 14.36
CA HIS A 230 -1.24 -8.49 14.23
C HIS A 230 -0.84 -9.04 15.60
N ARG A 231 -1.38 -10.19 16.00
CA ARG A 231 -0.93 -10.93 17.16
C ARG A 231 -0.38 -12.27 16.72
N LEU A 232 0.84 -12.58 17.10
CA LEU A 232 1.49 -13.84 16.76
C LEU A 232 1.96 -14.56 18.03
N ARG A 233 1.57 -15.84 18.15
CA ARG A 233 1.93 -16.73 19.22
C ARG A 233 2.61 -17.97 18.67
N ILE A 234 3.76 -18.32 19.23
CA ILE A 234 4.56 -19.45 18.78
C ILE A 234 5.02 -20.25 19.99
N ALA A 235 4.86 -21.57 19.93
CA ALA A 235 5.47 -22.49 20.87
C ALA A 235 6.41 -23.46 20.15
N THR A 236 7.32 -24.05 20.91
CA THR A 236 8.28 -25.06 20.43
C THR A 236 8.23 -26.30 21.29
N ASP A 237 8.57 -27.44 20.69
CA ASP A 237 8.82 -28.68 21.40
C ASP A 237 10.19 -28.65 22.13
N ASP A 238 10.48 -29.71 22.88
CA ASP A 238 11.76 -29.88 23.63
C ASP A 238 12.98 -29.93 22.70
N ALA A 239 12.80 -30.28 21.43
CA ALA A 239 13.85 -30.30 20.42
C ALA A 239 14.07 -28.94 19.75
N GLY A 240 13.21 -27.97 20.06
CA GLY A 240 13.28 -26.61 19.52
C GLY A 240 12.57 -26.41 18.16
N ASN A 241 11.82 -27.40 17.68
CA ASN A 241 10.98 -27.25 16.51
C ASN A 241 9.66 -26.56 16.87
N LEU A 242 9.06 -25.88 15.89
CA LEU A 242 7.73 -25.29 16.08
C LEU A 242 6.70 -26.37 16.39
N SER A 243 5.97 -26.23 17.49
CA SER A 243 4.89 -27.14 17.89
C SER A 243 3.51 -26.53 17.68
N ASP A 244 3.36 -25.26 17.98
CA ASP A 244 2.11 -24.53 17.85
C ASP A 244 2.35 -23.15 17.23
N TRP A 245 1.39 -22.75 16.38
CA TRP A 245 1.39 -21.48 15.69
C TRP A 245 -0.03 -20.90 15.72
N TRP A 246 -0.17 -19.74 16.31
CA TRP A 246 -1.42 -18.98 16.23
C TRP A 246 -1.12 -17.58 15.72
N TYR A 247 -1.84 -17.19 14.67
CA TYR A 247 -1.69 -15.87 14.07
C TYR A 247 -3.07 -15.25 13.81
N GLY A 248 -3.36 -14.16 14.50
CA GLY A 248 -4.57 -13.36 14.32
C GLY A 248 -4.24 -11.93 13.92
N TYR A 249 -5.08 -11.31 13.08
CA TYR A 249 -4.90 -9.90 12.72
C TYR A 249 -6.22 -9.22 12.39
N VAL A 250 -6.22 -7.88 12.57
CA VAL A 250 -7.31 -6.99 12.19
C VAL A 250 -6.77 -5.93 11.25
N THR A 251 -7.49 -5.65 10.15
CA THR A 251 -7.12 -4.65 9.16
C THR A 251 -8.35 -4.08 8.45
N GLY A 252 -8.20 -3.05 7.64
CA GLY A 252 -9.28 -2.55 6.79
C GLY A 252 -9.46 -3.35 5.50
N HIS A 253 -10.64 -3.27 4.90
CA HIS A 253 -10.91 -3.84 3.56
C HIS A 253 -9.96 -3.28 2.50
N VAL A 254 -9.56 -4.11 1.54
CA VAL A 254 -8.67 -3.72 0.45
C VAL A 254 -9.36 -3.84 -0.91
N VAL A 255 -9.70 -5.07 -1.34
CA VAL A 255 -10.32 -5.33 -2.65
C VAL A 255 -11.82 -5.05 -2.60
N PHE A 256 -12.49 -5.36 -1.50
CA PHE A 256 -13.91 -5.10 -1.28
C PHE A 256 -14.21 -3.72 -0.70
N ALA A 257 -13.30 -2.76 -0.87
CA ALA A 257 -13.59 -1.37 -0.58
C ALA A 257 -14.82 -0.90 -1.40
N ARG A 258 -15.68 -0.12 -0.76
CA ARG A 258 -17.09 0.19 -1.17
C ARG A 258 -17.32 0.55 -2.64
N GLU A 259 -16.33 1.09 -3.34
CA GLU A 259 -16.55 1.65 -4.68
C GLU A 259 -16.28 0.68 -5.84
N ARG A 260 -15.72 -0.49 -5.57
CA ARG A 260 -15.52 -1.53 -6.60
C ARG A 260 -16.78 -2.35 -6.86
N LEU A 261 -17.73 -2.32 -5.92
CA LEU A 261 -18.97 -3.09 -6.00
C LEU A 261 -20.18 -2.20 -5.70
N PRO A 262 -21.32 -2.44 -6.35
CA PRO A 262 -22.59 -1.81 -5.97
C PRO A 262 -22.88 -2.06 -4.49
N GLY A 263 -23.38 -1.07 -3.77
CA GLY A 263 -23.61 -1.15 -2.32
C GLY A 263 -24.48 -2.34 -1.87
N TRP A 264 -25.40 -2.82 -2.73
CA TRP A 264 -26.22 -4.00 -2.45
C TRP A 264 -25.43 -5.31 -2.54
N LEU A 265 -24.30 -5.35 -3.26
CA LEU A 265 -23.47 -6.55 -3.42
C LEU A 265 -22.40 -6.66 -2.33
N LEU A 266 -22.05 -5.57 -1.65
CA LEU A 266 -21.02 -5.54 -0.61
C LEU A 266 -21.23 -6.56 0.51
N PRO A 267 -22.45 -6.73 1.09
CA PRO A 267 -22.65 -7.72 2.16
C PRO A 267 -22.38 -9.15 1.70
N VAL A 268 -22.68 -9.46 0.41
CA VAL A 268 -22.43 -10.78 -0.16
C VAL A 268 -20.94 -10.95 -0.49
N ALA A 269 -20.30 -9.91 -1.03
CA ALA A 269 -18.88 -9.94 -1.37
C ALA A 269 -18.01 -10.10 -0.11
N ARG A 270 -18.41 -9.49 1.00
CA ARG A 270 -17.72 -9.62 2.30
C ARG A 270 -17.82 -11.00 2.94
N MET A 271 -18.68 -11.89 2.43
CA MET A 271 -18.67 -13.30 2.82
C MET A 271 -17.56 -14.10 2.12
N ALA A 272 -16.90 -13.52 1.13
CA ALA A 272 -15.75 -14.10 0.46
C ALA A 272 -14.45 -13.49 1.04
N GLU A 273 -13.34 -14.23 0.96
CA GLU A 273 -12.03 -13.75 1.38
C GLU A 273 -11.60 -12.53 0.55
N ASP A 274 -11.30 -11.41 1.22
CA ASP A 274 -10.64 -10.29 0.56
C ASP A 274 -9.20 -10.66 0.23
N MET A 275 -8.95 -10.94 -1.06
CA MET A 275 -7.64 -11.37 -1.57
C MET A 275 -6.50 -10.40 -1.26
N GLY A 276 -6.79 -9.14 -0.97
CA GLY A 276 -5.82 -8.14 -0.53
C GLY A 276 -5.46 -8.28 0.95
N VAL A 277 -6.43 -8.67 1.77
CA VAL A 277 -6.28 -8.84 3.23
C VAL A 277 -5.54 -10.13 3.57
N VAL A 278 -5.74 -11.21 2.83
CA VAL A 278 -5.13 -12.52 3.14
C VAL A 278 -3.70 -12.72 2.60
N LYS A 279 -3.18 -11.77 1.81
CA LYS A 279 -1.80 -11.85 1.28
C LYS A 279 -0.78 -11.90 2.41
N GLY A 280 0.14 -12.87 2.34
CA GLY A 280 1.24 -13.04 3.29
C GLY A 280 0.86 -13.66 4.64
N ALA A 281 -0.42 -13.91 4.91
CA ALA A 281 -0.88 -14.43 6.20
C ALA A 281 -0.47 -15.89 6.46
N LEU A 282 -0.32 -16.69 5.41
CA LEU A 282 0.13 -18.08 5.55
C LEU A 282 1.66 -18.14 5.58
N SER A 283 2.19 -18.62 6.69
CA SER A 283 3.62 -18.73 6.96
C SER A 283 4.29 -19.86 6.16
N PRO A 284 5.55 -19.70 5.72
CA PRO A 284 6.34 -20.80 5.17
C PRO A 284 6.86 -21.78 6.24
N TYR A 285 6.72 -21.43 7.52
CA TYR A 285 7.15 -22.24 8.64
C TYR A 285 6.04 -23.22 9.04
N SER A 286 6.42 -24.43 9.35
CA SER A 286 5.45 -25.51 9.58
C SER A 286 5.41 -25.91 11.05
N ALA A 287 4.27 -25.80 11.68
CA ALA A 287 3.96 -26.36 12.99
C ALA A 287 2.84 -27.39 12.85
N PRO A 288 2.81 -28.48 13.63
CA PRO A 288 1.74 -29.48 13.57
C PRO A 288 0.39 -28.96 14.07
N HIS A 289 0.37 -27.90 14.87
CA HIS A 289 -0.83 -27.27 15.38
C HIS A 289 -0.84 -25.79 14.94
N GLN A 290 -1.70 -25.45 13.99
CA GLN A 290 -1.73 -24.11 13.41
C GLN A 290 -3.12 -23.52 13.39
N ARG A 291 -3.22 -22.21 13.65
CA ARG A 291 -4.41 -21.42 13.39
C ARG A 291 -4.03 -20.06 12.86
N VAL A 292 -4.70 -19.66 11.78
CA VAL A 292 -4.61 -18.32 11.19
C VAL A 292 -6.01 -17.78 11.02
N GLU A 293 -6.28 -16.62 11.60
CA GLU A 293 -7.59 -16.00 11.57
C GLU A 293 -7.49 -14.48 11.42
N TYR A 294 -8.53 -13.84 10.89
CA TYR A 294 -8.53 -12.40 10.71
C TYR A 294 -9.92 -11.80 10.83
N LYS A 295 -9.94 -10.48 10.98
CA LYS A 295 -11.13 -9.65 10.83
C LYS A 295 -10.79 -8.44 9.95
N ASP A 296 -11.66 -8.12 9.01
CA ASP A 296 -11.57 -6.90 8.23
C ASP A 296 -12.68 -5.92 8.64
N VAL A 297 -12.31 -4.64 8.74
CA VAL A 297 -13.16 -3.59 9.29
C VAL A 297 -13.29 -2.39 8.33
N ASP A 298 -14.40 -1.68 8.45
CA ASP A 298 -14.56 -0.38 7.77
C ASP A 298 -13.79 0.70 8.54
N LEU A 299 -12.78 1.30 7.90
CA LEU A 299 -12.09 2.47 8.43
C LEU A 299 -12.71 3.77 7.89
N PRO A 300 -12.59 4.88 8.63
CA PRO A 300 -13.20 6.15 8.24
C PRO A 300 -12.43 6.92 7.16
N ILE A 301 -11.45 6.30 6.51
CA ILE A 301 -10.66 6.80 5.39
C ILE A 301 -10.88 5.93 4.16
N ASP A 302 -10.58 6.46 2.98
CA ASP A 302 -10.67 5.68 1.74
C ASP A 302 -9.53 4.68 1.63
N LEU A 303 -9.89 3.42 1.45
CA LEU A 303 -8.98 2.29 1.43
C LEU A 303 -8.85 1.68 0.04
N GLY A 304 -7.70 1.11 -0.26
CA GLY A 304 -7.43 0.44 -1.52
C GLY A 304 -6.14 -0.33 -1.55
N VAL A 305 -5.82 -0.82 -2.72
CA VAL A 305 -4.60 -1.60 -2.95
C VAL A 305 -3.37 -0.70 -2.87
N TRP A 306 -2.36 -1.17 -2.17
CA TRP A 306 -1.04 -0.58 -2.10
C TRP A 306 -0.01 -1.69 -2.21
N ARG A 307 1.13 -1.42 -2.83
CA ARG A 307 2.21 -2.36 -3.14
C ARG A 307 2.42 -3.41 -2.05
N SER A 308 2.28 -4.69 -2.36
CA SER A 308 2.31 -5.88 -1.48
C SER A 308 1.05 -6.10 -0.63
N LEU A 309 0.06 -5.21 -0.65
CA LEU A 309 -1.20 -5.38 0.11
C LEU A 309 -0.93 -5.66 1.60
N ASN A 310 -1.57 -6.66 2.20
CA ASN A 310 -1.27 -7.11 3.57
C ASN A 310 0.03 -7.94 3.67
N GLY A 311 0.68 -8.28 2.55
CA GLY A 311 1.88 -9.13 2.57
C GLY A 311 3.05 -8.52 3.32
N ALA A 312 3.31 -7.21 3.17
CA ALA A 312 4.38 -6.56 3.90
C ALA A 312 4.11 -6.47 5.41
N PRO A 313 2.92 -6.04 5.91
CA PRO A 313 2.57 -6.11 7.33
C PRO A 313 2.61 -7.51 7.93
N ALA A 314 2.02 -8.50 7.26
CA ALA A 314 1.96 -9.86 7.76
C ALA A 314 3.36 -10.49 7.88
N ILE A 315 4.18 -10.34 6.85
CA ILE A 315 5.55 -10.89 6.85
C ILE A 315 6.45 -10.11 7.82
N PHE A 316 6.19 -8.81 8.07
CA PHE A 316 6.86 -8.09 9.14
C PHE A 316 6.61 -8.74 10.50
N ALA A 317 5.38 -9.06 10.85
CA ALA A 317 5.04 -9.72 12.11
C ALA A 317 5.68 -11.13 12.18
N ILE A 318 5.52 -11.93 11.13
CA ILE A 318 6.02 -13.32 11.06
C ILE A 318 7.54 -13.36 11.18
N GLU A 319 8.26 -12.58 10.37
CA GLU A 319 9.73 -12.62 10.31
C GLU A 319 10.39 -12.00 11.53
N SER A 320 9.75 -11.00 12.16
CA SER A 320 10.21 -10.41 13.42
C SER A 320 10.04 -11.39 14.58
N ALA A 321 8.93 -12.10 14.65
CA ALA A 321 8.70 -13.13 15.69
C ALA A 321 9.64 -14.34 15.54
N MET A 322 9.88 -14.79 14.31
CA MET A 322 10.82 -15.88 14.03
C MET A 322 12.27 -15.50 14.35
N ASP A 323 12.66 -14.27 14.09
CA ASP A 323 13.97 -13.75 14.48
C ASP A 323 14.11 -13.66 16.00
N GLU A 324 13.08 -13.17 16.71
CA GLU A 324 13.07 -13.13 18.17
C GLU A 324 13.18 -14.52 18.79
N LEU A 325 12.48 -15.50 18.24
CA LEU A 325 12.58 -16.90 18.71
C LEU A 325 13.98 -17.48 18.47
N ALA A 326 14.61 -17.19 17.33
CA ALA A 326 15.99 -17.59 17.04
C ALA A 326 16.98 -16.99 18.07
N GLN A 327 16.82 -15.68 18.38
CA GLN A 327 17.63 -14.97 19.39
C GLN A 327 17.47 -15.59 20.79
N GLN A 328 16.22 -15.87 21.23
CA GLN A 328 15.96 -16.51 22.52
C GLN A 328 16.62 -17.89 22.64
N LYS A 329 16.71 -18.61 21.52
CA LYS A 329 17.37 -19.92 21.46
C LYS A 329 18.88 -19.83 21.21
N ASN A 330 19.43 -18.64 20.99
CA ASN A 330 20.82 -18.41 20.63
C ASN A 330 21.26 -19.23 19.40
N ILE A 331 20.38 -19.27 18.37
CA ILE A 331 20.62 -19.94 17.08
C ILE A 331 20.74 -18.85 16.01
N ASP A 332 21.60 -19.06 15.03
CA ASP A 332 21.67 -18.16 13.85
C ASP A 332 20.30 -18.03 13.18
N PRO A 333 19.78 -16.80 12.96
CA PRO A 333 18.43 -16.62 12.42
C PRO A 333 18.21 -17.24 11.03
N VAL A 334 19.24 -17.30 10.18
CA VAL A 334 19.15 -17.92 8.86
C VAL A 334 19.03 -19.43 8.97
N ASP A 335 19.90 -20.05 9.77
CA ASP A 335 19.89 -21.49 10.01
C ASP A 335 18.59 -21.93 10.69
N PHE A 336 18.10 -21.14 11.67
CA PHE A 336 16.85 -21.39 12.34
C PHE A 336 15.68 -21.40 11.36
N LYS A 337 15.53 -20.34 10.56
CA LYS A 337 14.46 -20.20 9.56
C LYS A 337 14.48 -21.34 8.54
N ILE A 338 15.65 -21.70 8.02
CA ILE A 338 15.81 -22.81 7.07
C ILE A 338 15.36 -24.14 7.69
N THR A 339 15.72 -24.37 8.97
CA THR A 339 15.34 -25.58 9.70
C THR A 339 13.84 -25.65 9.89
N GLN A 340 13.20 -24.56 10.32
CA GLN A 340 11.75 -24.53 10.61
C GLN A 340 10.85 -24.62 9.35
N MET A 341 11.40 -24.46 8.15
CA MET A 341 10.69 -24.75 6.89
C MET A 341 10.55 -26.26 6.60
N ASN A 342 11.12 -27.15 7.43
CA ASN A 342 10.90 -28.61 7.46
C ASN A 342 10.91 -29.31 6.09
N GLY A 343 11.87 -29.00 5.21
CA GLY A 343 11.95 -29.58 3.86
C GLY A 343 11.02 -28.93 2.83
N GLY A 344 10.04 -28.13 3.24
CA GLY A 344 9.21 -27.31 2.36
C GLY A 344 9.96 -26.13 1.74
N HIS A 345 9.35 -25.49 0.73
CA HIS A 345 9.77 -24.23 0.12
C HIS A 345 11.24 -24.16 -0.35
N PRO A 346 11.74 -25.10 -1.18
CA PRO A 346 13.15 -25.12 -1.60
C PRO A 346 13.61 -23.85 -2.31
N ARG A 347 12.72 -23.18 -3.04
CA ARG A 347 13.00 -21.91 -3.72
C ARG A 347 13.22 -20.77 -2.72
N LEU A 348 12.43 -20.71 -1.64
CA LEU A 348 12.62 -19.72 -0.59
C LEU A 348 13.91 -19.96 0.19
N LYS A 349 14.20 -21.22 0.55
CA LYS A 349 15.48 -21.60 1.18
C LYS A 349 16.67 -21.17 0.32
N ASN A 350 16.61 -21.43 -0.98
CA ASN A 350 17.65 -21.01 -1.92
C ASN A 350 17.83 -19.47 -1.93
N CYS A 351 16.75 -18.69 -1.92
CA CYS A 351 16.86 -17.22 -1.82
C CYS A 351 17.54 -16.80 -0.51
N LEU A 352 17.16 -17.38 0.62
CA LEU A 352 17.71 -17.04 1.93
C LEU A 352 19.20 -17.42 2.03
N GLN A 353 19.59 -18.60 1.54
CA GLN A 353 21.00 -19.04 1.48
C GLN A 353 21.85 -18.13 0.60
N ARG A 354 21.32 -17.69 -0.55
CA ARG A 354 22.00 -16.76 -1.45
C ARG A 354 22.22 -15.39 -0.81
N VAL A 355 21.21 -14.85 -0.15
CA VAL A 355 21.32 -13.58 0.57
C VAL A 355 22.36 -13.68 1.69
N ALA A 356 22.35 -14.75 2.48
CA ALA A 356 23.34 -14.96 3.52
C ALA A 356 24.77 -15.05 2.95
N ALA A 357 24.97 -15.80 1.86
CA ALA A 357 26.28 -15.94 1.21
C ALA A 357 26.74 -14.63 0.54
N LEU A 358 25.83 -13.85 -0.03
CA LEU A 358 26.13 -12.59 -0.71
C LEU A 358 26.46 -11.48 0.30
N SER A 359 25.61 -11.32 1.34
CA SER A 359 25.84 -10.32 2.38
C SER A 359 27.11 -10.56 3.21
N ALA A 360 27.55 -11.82 3.35
CA ALA A 360 28.81 -12.15 4.01
C ALA A 360 30.05 -11.60 3.28
N LYS A 361 29.95 -11.25 1.99
CA LYS A 361 31.05 -10.63 1.22
C LYS A 361 31.25 -9.16 1.57
N THR A 362 30.26 -8.52 2.17
CA THR A 362 30.31 -7.13 2.65
C THR A 362 30.41 -7.16 4.16
N PRO A 363 31.59 -6.98 4.76
CA PRO A 363 31.74 -7.00 6.20
C PRO A 363 30.91 -5.89 6.85
N LEU A 364 30.18 -6.23 7.92
CA LEU A 364 29.54 -5.23 8.78
C LEU A 364 30.66 -4.47 9.53
N PRO A 365 30.60 -3.12 9.62
CA PRO A 365 31.58 -2.37 10.41
C PRO A 365 31.55 -2.83 11.87
N GLU A 366 32.74 -2.82 12.52
CA GLU A 366 32.86 -3.13 13.94
C GLU A 366 32.45 -1.91 14.79
N GLY A 367 31.79 -2.16 15.92
CA GLY A 367 31.40 -1.12 16.86
C GLY A 367 29.94 -1.21 17.32
N ALA A 368 29.60 -0.40 18.32
CA ALA A 368 28.23 -0.33 18.81
C ALA A 368 27.29 0.31 17.78
N GLY A 369 26.04 -0.10 17.79
CA GLY A 369 25.00 0.43 16.92
C GLY A 369 24.95 -0.16 15.51
N TYR A 370 25.90 -1.05 15.11
CA TYR A 370 25.82 -1.76 13.85
C TYR A 370 25.10 -3.11 14.00
N GLY A 371 24.24 -3.43 13.04
CA GLY A 371 23.51 -4.69 13.04
C GLY A 371 23.15 -5.16 11.64
N ARG A 372 23.09 -6.47 11.46
CA ARG A 372 22.60 -7.14 10.25
C ARG A 372 21.39 -8.00 10.60
N GLY A 373 20.32 -7.83 9.83
CA GLY A 373 19.11 -8.63 9.95
C GLY A 373 18.74 -9.32 8.66
N PHE A 374 18.01 -10.43 8.77
CA PHE A 374 17.57 -11.23 7.64
C PHE A 374 16.06 -11.45 7.71
N ALA A 375 15.41 -11.42 6.56
CA ALA A 375 14.02 -11.83 6.43
C ALA A 375 13.77 -12.48 5.06
N CYS A 376 12.72 -13.30 4.99
CA CYS A 376 12.31 -13.91 3.74
C CYS A 376 10.78 -14.01 3.66
N GLY A 377 10.25 -14.23 2.46
CA GLY A 377 8.81 -14.32 2.30
C GLY A 377 8.38 -14.93 0.98
N ILE A 378 7.13 -15.38 0.97
CA ILE A 378 6.44 -15.85 -0.22
C ILE A 378 5.34 -14.83 -0.54
N TYR A 379 5.38 -14.28 -1.74
CA TYR A 379 4.32 -13.44 -2.25
C TYR A 379 3.58 -14.14 -3.38
N ASP A 380 2.24 -14.10 -3.32
CA ASP A 380 1.34 -14.67 -4.34
C ASP A 380 1.60 -16.17 -4.66
N LYS A 381 2.00 -16.97 -3.66
CA LYS A 381 2.24 -18.42 -3.72
C LYS A 381 3.37 -18.87 -4.67
N ARG A 382 3.88 -17.98 -5.54
CA ARG A 382 4.86 -18.33 -6.59
C ARG A 382 6.10 -17.44 -6.63
N CYS A 383 6.14 -16.39 -5.85
CA CYS A 383 7.22 -15.43 -5.79
C CYS A 383 7.92 -15.56 -4.45
N TYR A 384 9.23 -15.74 -4.48
CA TYR A 384 10.06 -15.99 -3.32
C TYR A 384 11.11 -14.90 -3.21
N VAL A 385 11.35 -14.43 -2.01
CA VAL A 385 12.34 -13.38 -1.76
C VAL A 385 13.01 -13.57 -0.42
N ALA A 386 14.27 -13.20 -0.34
CA ALA A 386 14.97 -12.96 0.90
C ALA A 386 15.71 -11.63 0.80
N VAL A 387 15.85 -10.96 1.94
CA VAL A 387 16.55 -9.69 2.07
C VAL A 387 17.40 -9.71 3.34
N SER A 388 18.62 -9.17 3.26
CA SER A 388 19.34 -8.73 4.45
C SER A 388 19.48 -7.21 4.44
N ALA A 389 19.51 -6.62 5.63
CA ALA A 389 19.77 -5.20 5.82
C ALA A 389 20.90 -5.01 6.84
N ASP A 390 21.84 -4.11 6.53
CA ASP A 390 22.86 -3.61 7.43
C ASP A 390 22.48 -2.21 7.85
N ILE A 391 22.43 -1.96 9.17
CA ILE A 391 22.05 -0.65 9.71
C ILE A 391 23.11 -0.11 10.65
N HIS A 392 23.02 1.19 10.88
CA HIS A 392 23.74 1.90 11.95
C HIS A 392 22.76 2.77 12.74
N ILE A 393 22.74 2.59 14.06
CA ILE A 393 22.05 3.46 15.00
C ILE A 393 23.05 4.54 15.41
N ASP A 394 22.88 5.72 14.84
CA ASP A 394 23.80 6.86 15.04
C ASP A 394 23.26 7.75 16.17
N HIS A 395 23.87 7.64 17.36
CA HIS A 395 23.51 8.41 18.54
C HIS A 395 23.88 9.90 18.45
N GLU A 396 24.85 10.26 17.59
CA GLU A 396 25.24 11.66 17.42
C GLU A 396 24.22 12.43 16.59
N THR A 397 23.75 11.80 15.50
CA THR A 397 22.74 12.39 14.61
C THR A 397 21.31 12.03 14.99
N GLN A 398 21.10 11.16 15.97
CA GLN A 398 19.80 10.62 16.39
C GLN A 398 19.02 9.99 15.23
N LYS A 399 19.70 9.14 14.44
CA LYS A 399 19.12 8.52 13.25
C LYS A 399 19.45 7.02 13.16
N ILE A 400 18.51 6.28 12.62
CA ILE A 400 18.73 4.91 12.15
C ILE A 400 19.00 5.00 10.66
N LYS A 401 20.18 4.55 10.21
CA LYS A 401 20.59 4.58 8.82
C LYS A 401 20.73 3.17 8.27
N VAL A 402 20.04 2.88 7.16
CA VAL A 402 20.28 1.66 6.40
C VAL A 402 21.49 1.88 5.51
N LEU A 403 22.52 1.07 5.68
CA LEU A 403 23.82 1.21 4.98
C LEU A 403 23.86 0.40 3.70
N HIS A 404 23.37 -0.84 3.79
CA HIS A 404 23.44 -1.80 2.70
C HIS A 404 22.23 -2.75 2.77
N MET A 405 21.72 -3.14 1.60
CA MET A 405 20.71 -4.19 1.51
C MET A 405 21.10 -5.20 0.42
N THR A 406 20.98 -6.47 0.76
CA THR A 406 21.16 -7.58 -0.18
C THR A 406 19.82 -8.26 -0.42
N CYS A 407 19.48 -8.53 -1.68
CA CYS A 407 18.23 -9.17 -2.06
C CYS A 407 18.47 -10.32 -3.04
N ALA A 408 17.82 -11.46 -2.80
CA ALA A 408 17.67 -12.51 -3.79
C ALA A 408 16.18 -12.77 -4.05
N GLN A 409 15.74 -12.69 -5.30
CA GLN A 409 14.34 -12.84 -5.69
C GLN A 409 14.19 -13.87 -6.80
N ASP A 410 13.24 -14.80 -6.61
CA ASP A 410 12.84 -15.84 -7.56
C ASP A 410 11.36 -15.70 -7.92
N VAL A 411 11.10 -15.33 -9.16
CA VAL A 411 9.73 -15.17 -9.73
C VAL A 411 9.51 -16.11 -10.92
N GLY A 412 10.28 -17.20 -11.01
CA GLY A 412 10.34 -18.04 -12.20
C GLY A 412 11.24 -17.44 -13.26
N MET A 413 10.88 -17.56 -14.53
CA MET A 413 11.65 -17.01 -15.66
C MET A 413 11.71 -15.48 -15.59
N ALA A 414 12.92 -14.93 -15.63
CA ALA A 414 13.17 -13.49 -15.68
C ALA A 414 13.00 -12.97 -17.12
N VAL A 415 11.78 -12.63 -17.51
CA VAL A 415 11.45 -12.18 -18.88
C VAL A 415 12.23 -10.93 -19.27
N ASN A 416 12.37 -9.98 -18.36
CA ASN A 416 13.18 -8.77 -18.55
C ASN A 416 14.01 -8.48 -17.28
N PRO A 417 15.25 -8.99 -17.19
CA PRO A 417 16.09 -8.82 -15.99
C PRO A 417 16.36 -7.37 -15.61
N GLY A 418 16.48 -6.46 -16.59
CA GLY A 418 16.69 -5.03 -16.32
C GLY A 418 15.49 -4.38 -15.62
N GLN A 419 14.28 -4.64 -16.11
CA GLN A 419 13.06 -4.15 -15.48
C GLN A 419 12.80 -4.83 -14.12
N LEU A 420 13.09 -6.13 -14.02
CA LEU A 420 12.97 -6.85 -12.76
C LEU A 420 13.89 -6.25 -11.69
N ARG A 421 15.16 -5.98 -12.04
CA ARG A 421 16.12 -5.30 -11.15
C ARG A 421 15.58 -3.94 -10.68
N ALA A 422 15.09 -3.11 -11.60
CA ALA A 422 14.53 -1.80 -11.27
C ALA A 422 13.31 -1.91 -10.30
N GLN A 423 12.48 -2.95 -10.44
CA GLN A 423 11.40 -3.21 -9.49
C GLN A 423 11.94 -3.63 -8.12
N ILE A 424 12.98 -4.45 -8.05
CA ILE A 424 13.61 -4.83 -6.76
C ILE A 424 14.23 -3.59 -6.10
N GLU A 425 15.01 -2.78 -6.81
CA GLU A 425 15.59 -1.53 -6.31
C GLU A 425 14.51 -0.60 -5.72
N SER A 426 13.41 -0.43 -6.45
CA SER A 426 12.27 0.35 -5.97
C SER A 426 11.62 -0.24 -4.72
N ASN A 427 11.46 -1.57 -4.63
CA ASN A 427 10.92 -2.23 -3.43
C ASN A 427 11.82 -2.02 -2.20
N LEU A 428 13.13 -2.10 -2.38
CA LEU A 428 14.09 -1.90 -1.29
C LEU A 428 14.10 -0.44 -0.82
N ALA A 429 13.97 0.53 -1.74
CA ALA A 429 13.75 1.93 -1.37
C ALA A 429 12.48 2.10 -0.53
N TRP A 430 11.36 1.54 -0.97
CA TRP A 430 10.10 1.57 -0.23
C TRP A 430 10.18 0.84 1.12
N SER A 431 11.03 -0.18 1.23
CA SER A 431 11.29 -0.87 2.50
C SER A 431 11.90 0.06 3.55
N VAL A 432 12.83 0.91 3.14
CA VAL A 432 13.41 1.95 4.02
C VAL A 432 12.34 2.96 4.43
N GLY A 433 11.52 3.43 3.48
CA GLY A 433 10.41 4.33 3.74
C GLY A 433 9.42 3.76 4.74
N MET A 434 8.90 2.56 4.48
CA MET A 434 7.94 1.88 5.34
C MET A 434 8.50 1.57 6.73
N ALA A 435 9.77 1.19 6.81
CA ALA A 435 10.37 0.81 8.09
C ALA A 435 10.73 2.01 8.98
N LEU A 436 11.12 3.16 8.41
CA LEU A 436 11.76 4.22 9.18
C LEU A 436 11.18 5.64 9.00
N LEU A 437 10.47 5.93 7.90
CA LEU A 437 10.19 7.32 7.51
C LEU A 437 8.70 7.65 7.37
N GLU A 438 7.96 6.79 6.69
CA GLU A 438 6.62 7.11 6.22
C GLU A 438 5.59 7.05 7.36
N ARG A 439 5.10 8.22 7.78
CA ARG A 439 4.07 8.37 8.81
C ARG A 439 2.83 9.00 8.19
N PHE A 440 1.72 8.27 8.19
CA PHE A 440 0.44 8.78 7.74
C PHE A 440 -0.36 9.26 8.96
N GLU A 441 -0.65 10.54 8.99
CA GLU A 441 -1.28 11.18 10.14
C GLU A 441 -2.72 11.57 9.84
N VAL A 442 -3.62 11.20 10.74
CA VAL A 442 -5.03 11.58 10.74
C VAL A 442 -5.34 12.30 12.03
N GLY A 443 -5.83 13.54 11.93
CA GLY A 443 -6.16 14.37 13.08
C GLY A 443 -7.12 15.49 12.69
N ASP A 444 -7.74 16.13 13.67
CA ASP A 444 -8.64 17.25 13.47
C ASP A 444 -9.70 17.04 12.36
N ASN A 445 -10.20 15.80 12.27
CA ASN A 445 -11.18 15.37 11.28
C ASN A 445 -10.72 15.45 9.81
N ALA A 446 -9.44 15.35 9.57
CA ALA A 446 -8.84 15.34 8.23
C ALA A 446 -7.56 14.50 8.17
N ILE A 447 -7.16 14.12 6.97
CA ILE A 447 -5.83 13.60 6.70
C ILE A 447 -4.85 14.77 6.80
N GLN A 448 -3.91 14.69 7.74
CA GLN A 448 -2.90 15.73 7.96
C GLN A 448 -1.70 15.57 7.04
N SER A 449 -1.38 14.34 6.64
CA SER A 449 -0.33 14.08 5.65
C SER A 449 -0.80 14.55 4.27
N ALA A 450 -0.30 15.70 3.84
CA ALA A 450 -0.79 16.38 2.63
C ALA A 450 0.31 16.65 1.58
N ASN A 451 1.59 16.51 1.96
CA ASN A 451 2.72 16.79 1.06
C ASN A 451 3.99 16.09 1.59
N CYS A 452 5.06 16.09 0.77
CA CYS A 452 6.35 15.47 1.11
C CYS A 452 7.14 16.20 2.22
N ASP A 453 6.66 17.30 2.76
CA ASP A 453 7.21 17.98 3.93
C ASP A 453 6.66 17.42 5.25
N ASN A 454 5.46 16.86 5.23
CA ASN A 454 4.83 16.23 6.39
C ASN A 454 4.50 14.73 6.20
N TYR A 455 4.88 14.15 5.07
CA TYR A 455 4.95 12.72 4.81
C TYR A 455 6.31 12.42 4.18
N SER A 456 7.26 12.04 5.02
CA SER A 456 8.64 11.81 4.58
C SER A 456 8.73 10.56 3.72
N ILE A 457 9.29 10.70 2.52
CA ILE A 457 9.64 9.60 1.62
C ILE A 457 11.16 9.46 1.52
N VAL A 458 11.63 8.30 1.07
CA VAL A 458 13.06 8.04 0.85
C VAL A 458 13.63 9.03 -0.18
N ARG A 459 14.73 9.69 0.17
CA ARG A 459 15.50 10.57 -0.70
C ARG A 459 16.79 9.87 -1.14
N MET A 460 17.46 10.41 -2.15
CA MET A 460 18.74 9.85 -2.61
C MET A 460 19.80 9.68 -1.51
N ALA A 461 19.76 10.56 -0.49
CA ALA A 461 20.69 10.48 0.65
C ALA A 461 20.34 9.35 1.63
N ASP A 462 19.11 8.85 1.61
CA ASP A 462 18.62 7.77 2.48
C ASP A 462 18.79 6.39 1.84
N MET A 463 19.13 6.35 0.54
CA MET A 463 19.29 5.09 -0.20
C MET A 463 20.52 4.32 0.27
N PRO A 464 20.35 3.05 0.67
CA PRO A 464 21.48 2.16 0.95
C PRO A 464 22.19 1.74 -0.35
N SER A 465 23.40 1.22 -0.23
CA SER A 465 24.00 0.42 -1.30
C SER A 465 23.23 -0.90 -1.47
N LEU A 466 23.14 -1.42 -2.70
CA LEU A 466 22.30 -2.57 -3.03
C LEU A 466 23.07 -3.66 -3.75
N ASP A 467 23.01 -4.89 -3.21
CA ASP A 467 23.41 -6.11 -3.92
C ASP A 467 22.15 -6.92 -4.26
N ILE A 468 21.90 -7.13 -5.56
CA ILE A 468 20.69 -7.78 -6.05
C ILE A 468 21.05 -9.01 -6.89
N GLU A 469 20.52 -10.15 -6.51
CA GLU A 469 20.58 -11.39 -7.27
C GLU A 469 19.18 -11.79 -7.77
N ILE A 470 19.02 -11.85 -9.08
CA ILE A 470 17.83 -12.41 -9.73
C ILE A 470 18.06 -13.92 -9.87
N VAL A 471 17.24 -14.71 -9.18
CA VAL A 471 17.29 -16.18 -9.29
C VAL A 471 16.42 -16.58 -10.48
N ASP A 472 17.04 -16.60 -11.69
CA ASP A 472 16.33 -16.95 -12.91
C ASP A 472 16.03 -18.46 -12.97
N GLN A 473 14.80 -18.81 -13.29
CA GLN A 473 14.29 -20.17 -13.44
C GLN A 473 13.65 -20.35 -14.82
N PRO A 474 14.43 -20.54 -15.89
CA PRO A 474 13.93 -20.52 -17.27
C PRO A 474 12.80 -21.53 -17.58
N ASN A 475 12.73 -22.60 -16.80
CA ASN A 475 11.74 -23.66 -16.97
C ASN A 475 10.48 -23.49 -16.11
N ILE A 476 10.41 -22.43 -15.31
CA ILE A 476 9.25 -22.11 -14.44
C ILE A 476 8.54 -20.90 -15.05
N PRO A 477 7.22 -20.96 -15.26
CA PRO A 477 6.45 -19.83 -15.77
C PRO A 477 6.69 -18.56 -14.94
N PRO A 478 6.81 -17.39 -15.57
CA PRO A 478 7.02 -16.13 -14.86
C PRO A 478 5.84 -15.79 -13.97
N ALA A 479 6.11 -15.11 -12.87
CA ALA A 479 5.11 -14.55 -11.97
C ALA A 479 5.25 -13.03 -11.87
N GLY A 480 4.28 -12.37 -11.20
CA GLY A 480 4.34 -10.93 -10.95
C GLY A 480 5.55 -10.56 -10.10
N ALA A 481 6.28 -9.52 -10.49
CA ALA A 481 7.57 -9.19 -9.89
C ALA A 481 7.61 -7.78 -9.25
N GLY A 482 6.55 -6.99 -9.40
CA GLY A 482 6.51 -5.59 -9.02
C GLY A 482 6.56 -5.30 -7.53
N GLU A 483 6.17 -6.27 -6.69
CA GLU A 483 5.83 -6.05 -5.27
C GLU A 483 6.65 -6.91 -4.30
N VAL A 484 7.34 -7.92 -4.81
CA VAL A 484 7.82 -9.08 -4.04
C VAL A 484 8.88 -8.70 -3.00
N ALA A 485 9.90 -7.92 -3.35
CA ALA A 485 10.99 -7.62 -2.43
C ALA A 485 10.56 -6.75 -1.24
N LEU A 486 9.44 -6.02 -1.36
CA LEU A 486 8.93 -5.19 -0.28
C LEU A 486 8.50 -6.01 0.94
N VAL A 487 8.02 -7.25 0.76
CA VAL A 487 7.53 -8.04 1.90
C VAL A 487 8.64 -8.44 2.89
N ALA A 488 9.88 -8.57 2.42
CA ALA A 488 11.01 -8.99 3.25
C ALA A 488 11.91 -7.81 3.68
N GLY A 489 11.80 -6.64 3.06
CA GLY A 489 12.66 -5.50 3.37
C GLY A 489 12.42 -4.90 4.75
N PRO A 490 11.21 -4.47 5.13
CA PRO A 490 10.93 -3.91 6.44
C PRO A 490 11.30 -4.84 7.60
N PRO A 491 10.94 -6.15 7.59
CA PRO A 491 11.37 -7.04 8.66
C PRO A 491 12.89 -7.25 8.70
N ALA A 492 13.61 -7.24 7.56
CA ALA A 492 15.07 -7.31 7.58
C ALA A 492 15.69 -6.11 8.29
N ILE A 493 15.15 -4.89 8.09
CA ILE A 493 15.57 -3.67 8.78
C ILE A 493 15.26 -3.77 10.28
N ALA A 494 14.05 -4.20 10.66
CA ALA A 494 13.66 -4.37 12.07
C ALA A 494 14.53 -5.41 12.79
N ASN A 495 14.87 -6.52 12.13
CA ASN A 495 15.77 -7.55 12.66
C ASN A 495 17.22 -7.05 12.77
N ALA A 496 17.67 -6.18 11.86
CA ALA A 496 18.97 -5.53 11.97
C ALA A 496 19.04 -4.58 13.18
N ILE A 497 17.97 -3.84 13.47
CA ILE A 497 17.84 -2.99 14.66
C ILE A 497 17.91 -3.88 15.92
N ARG A 498 17.20 -5.00 15.93
CA ARG A 498 17.26 -5.98 17.05
C ARG A 498 18.67 -6.48 17.28
N ALA A 499 19.40 -6.82 16.20
CA ALA A 499 20.78 -7.27 16.30
C ALA A 499 21.74 -6.17 16.81
N ALA A 500 21.49 -4.89 16.47
CA ALA A 500 22.33 -3.77 16.84
C ALA A 500 22.12 -3.30 18.28
N SER A 501 20.88 -3.31 18.81
CA SER A 501 20.49 -2.64 20.05
C SER A 501 19.86 -3.57 21.10
N GLY A 502 19.41 -4.75 20.69
CA GLY A 502 18.58 -5.58 21.56
C GLY A 502 17.10 -5.20 21.58
N PHE A 503 16.72 -4.06 21.00
CA PHE A 503 15.32 -3.62 20.91
C PHE A 503 14.54 -4.38 19.84
N ARG A 504 13.40 -4.96 20.20
CA ARG A 504 12.46 -5.57 19.23
C ARG A 504 11.41 -4.55 18.81
N ALA A 505 11.48 -4.10 17.55
CA ALA A 505 10.46 -3.25 16.97
C ALA A 505 9.14 -4.03 16.83
N LEU A 506 8.07 -3.47 17.39
CA LEU A 506 6.71 -4.01 17.36
C LEU A 506 5.76 -3.16 16.52
N SER A 507 6.24 -2.04 16.00
CA SER A 507 5.46 -1.16 15.13
C SER A 507 6.29 -0.60 13.98
N LEU A 508 5.62 -0.23 12.90
CA LEU A 508 6.21 0.50 11.78
C LEU A 508 5.48 1.82 11.55
N PRO A 509 6.23 2.90 11.26
CA PRO A 509 7.68 3.01 11.18
C PRO A 509 8.34 3.08 12.55
N ILE A 510 9.61 2.66 12.59
CA ILE A 510 10.47 2.66 13.79
C ILE A 510 11.17 4.02 13.87
N SER A 511 11.10 4.69 15.00
CA SER A 511 11.84 5.92 15.24
C SER A 511 13.14 5.66 16.04
N PHE A 512 14.04 6.64 16.05
CA PHE A 512 15.25 6.56 16.87
C PHE A 512 14.89 6.52 18.37
N GLU A 513 13.87 7.27 18.77
CA GLU A 513 13.38 7.35 20.14
C GLU A 513 12.82 6.03 20.66
N ASP A 514 12.32 5.17 19.77
CA ASP A 514 11.83 3.84 20.17
C ASP A 514 12.99 2.91 20.58
N VAL A 515 14.20 3.15 20.07
CA VAL A 515 15.34 2.22 20.16
C VAL A 515 16.31 2.56 21.30
N VAL A 516 16.28 3.79 21.84
CA VAL A 516 17.26 4.31 22.83
C VAL A 516 16.70 4.51 24.24
#